data_87c73ab9c28a8996b924ad522f5654e8
#
_entry.id   87c73ab9c28a8996b924ad522f5654e8
#
_cell.length_a   1.000
_cell.length_b   1.000
_cell.length_c   1.000
_cell.angle_alpha   90.00
_cell.angle_beta   90.00
_cell.angle_gamma   90.00
#
_symmetry.space_group_name_H-M   'P 1'
#
loop_
_entity.id
_entity.type
_entity.pdbx_description
1 polymer ?
#
loop_
_entity_poly.entity_id
_entity_poly.type
_entity_poly.pdbx_seq_one_letter_code
_entity_poly.pdbx_strand_id
1 'polypeptide(L)'
;MERFVCGTEVISGEDALLALGQLGCRRMLVVTPPRLLGRDRLPPVIRAAGNPQTEVFEDGFPPASMTRAVEGSRRITAFQPELVAVLGDGNTMDLGKAMVCFSRQHCTLAVIPTAPGAGAEVTDQVTLLHNGRRHLLRSEGMRPGMVILDSTMTEDQPRGQAAEDGFALLASALEAYTAVRGGVLRDIHAREAFAAGWAALPAACAGNAMARRRLMTASVLTGMAMGQTEPGLCSAMAASLEQVFGLSRGKAAGLLLPVVIGCNAHAAGQRYAELSRAAGLGGSREEIGVRNLRSGLARLRRELGLPGTLVQAGVDIRSVWAGGKRMVELTLADERCRNNPVTVDDFLVRRILEQITGRI
;
A
#
# COMPACT_ATOMS: atom_id res chain seq x y z
N MET A 1 1.92 -27.42 -0.47
CA MET A 1 0.73 -27.04 -1.23
C MET A 1 0.68 -25.52 -1.26
N GLU A 2 0.61 -24.91 -2.44
CA GLU A 2 0.41 -23.48 -2.64
C GLU A 2 -1.09 -23.21 -2.89
N ARG A 3 -1.67 -22.24 -2.21
CA ARG A 3 -3.04 -21.77 -2.48
C ARG A 3 -2.95 -20.32 -2.94
N PHE A 4 -3.36 -20.05 -4.17
CA PHE A 4 -3.46 -18.72 -4.73
C PHE A 4 -4.92 -18.36 -4.99
N VAL A 5 -5.37 -17.23 -4.48
CA VAL A 5 -6.74 -16.76 -4.65
C VAL A 5 -6.74 -15.34 -5.20
N CYS A 6 -7.34 -15.17 -6.38
CA CYS A 6 -7.57 -13.88 -7.02
C CYS A 6 -9.04 -13.86 -7.47
N GLY A 7 -9.90 -13.28 -6.64
CA GLY A 7 -11.36 -13.28 -6.87
C GLY A 7 -11.93 -11.88 -7.14
N THR A 8 -11.08 -10.88 -7.38
CA THR A 8 -11.49 -9.50 -7.71
C THR A 8 -11.46 -9.30 -9.21
N GLU A 9 -12.54 -8.82 -9.81
CA GLU A 9 -12.55 -8.36 -11.19
C GLU A 9 -11.76 -7.05 -11.32
N VAL A 10 -10.85 -6.98 -12.29
CA VAL A 10 -10.02 -5.79 -12.52
C VAL A 10 -10.38 -5.15 -13.85
N ILE A 11 -10.95 -3.95 -13.81
CA ILE A 11 -11.29 -3.16 -14.99
C ILE A 11 -10.32 -1.99 -15.08
N SER A 12 -9.59 -1.87 -16.16
CA SER A 12 -8.58 -0.82 -16.32
C SER A 12 -8.60 -0.21 -17.71
N GLY A 13 -8.46 1.10 -17.79
CA GLY A 13 -8.42 1.81 -19.07
C GLY A 13 -8.95 3.22 -18.97
N GLU A 14 -9.05 3.86 -20.12
CA GLU A 14 -9.84 5.08 -20.28
C GLU A 14 -11.32 4.72 -20.11
N ASP A 15 -12.06 5.58 -19.43
CA ASP A 15 -13.50 5.36 -19.16
C ASP A 15 -13.81 4.08 -18.35
N ALA A 16 -12.83 3.51 -17.64
CA ALA A 16 -13.04 2.33 -16.80
C ALA A 16 -14.17 2.53 -15.78
N LEU A 17 -14.42 3.76 -15.34
CA LEU A 17 -15.53 4.12 -14.45
C LEU A 17 -16.89 3.72 -15.02
N LEU A 18 -17.09 3.70 -16.35
CA LEU A 18 -18.37 3.34 -16.98
C LEU A 18 -18.82 1.92 -16.63
N ALA A 19 -17.91 1.06 -16.20
CA ALA A 19 -18.26 -0.27 -15.70
C ALA A 19 -19.21 -0.24 -14.50
N LEU A 20 -19.23 0.83 -13.70
CA LEU A 20 -20.20 0.99 -12.62
C LEU A 20 -21.64 0.97 -13.10
N GLY A 21 -21.91 1.49 -14.30
CA GLY A 21 -23.24 1.51 -14.91
C GLY A 21 -23.80 0.12 -15.21
N GLN A 22 -22.93 -0.86 -15.44
CA GLN A 22 -23.34 -2.25 -15.69
C GLN A 22 -23.92 -2.92 -14.45
N LEU A 23 -23.66 -2.37 -13.25
CA LEU A 23 -24.17 -2.90 -11.98
C LEU A 23 -25.65 -2.58 -11.76
N GLY A 24 -26.20 -1.57 -12.44
CA GLY A 24 -27.62 -1.22 -12.42
C GLY A 24 -28.18 -0.91 -11.01
N CYS A 25 -27.36 -0.35 -10.11
CA CYS A 25 -27.74 -0.11 -8.73
C CYS A 25 -28.70 1.07 -8.59
N ARG A 26 -29.66 0.99 -7.67
CA ARG A 26 -30.58 2.08 -7.31
C ARG A 26 -30.07 2.90 -6.13
N ARG A 27 -29.32 2.26 -5.22
CA ARG A 27 -28.74 2.91 -4.02
C ARG A 27 -27.25 2.61 -3.96
N MET A 28 -26.47 3.66 -3.83
CA MET A 28 -25.01 3.61 -3.74
C MET A 28 -24.53 4.34 -2.50
N LEU A 29 -23.67 3.71 -1.73
CA LEU A 29 -22.90 4.37 -0.68
C LEU A 29 -21.48 4.61 -1.18
N VAL A 30 -21.02 5.86 -1.17
CA VAL A 30 -19.63 6.20 -1.50
C VAL A 30 -18.84 6.41 -0.22
N VAL A 31 -17.75 5.66 -0.06
CA VAL A 31 -16.78 5.85 1.03
C VAL A 31 -15.58 6.61 0.47
N THR A 32 -15.29 7.79 1.00
CA THR A 32 -14.24 8.66 0.43
C THR A 32 -13.66 9.62 1.48
N PRO A 33 -12.39 10.04 1.35
CA PRO A 33 -11.84 11.05 2.23
C PRO A 33 -12.36 12.44 1.92
N PRO A 34 -12.53 13.31 2.93
CA PRO A 34 -13.04 14.69 2.75
C PRO A 34 -12.29 15.48 1.68
N ARG A 35 -10.98 15.25 1.53
CA ARG A 35 -10.14 15.93 0.54
C ARG A 35 -10.55 15.69 -0.92
N LEU A 36 -11.26 14.61 -1.21
CA LEU A 36 -11.72 14.29 -2.56
C LEU A 36 -13.10 14.88 -2.86
N LEU A 37 -13.89 15.24 -1.86
CA LEU A 37 -15.20 15.88 -2.03
C LEU A 37 -15.07 17.23 -2.72
N GLY A 38 -14.05 18.02 -2.38
CA GLY A 38 -13.77 19.34 -2.98
C GLY A 38 -13.05 19.32 -4.33
N ARG A 39 -12.76 18.13 -4.91
CA ARG A 39 -11.97 17.99 -6.14
C ARG A 39 -12.76 17.50 -7.35
N ASP A 40 -14.09 17.62 -7.34
CA ASP A 40 -14.98 17.15 -8.39
C ASP A 40 -14.78 15.68 -8.84
N ARG A 41 -14.22 14.83 -7.95
CA ARG A 41 -13.99 13.41 -8.23
C ARG A 41 -15.22 12.54 -7.99
N LEU A 42 -16.10 12.98 -7.10
CA LEU A 42 -17.32 12.25 -6.76
C LEU A 42 -18.38 12.30 -7.88
N PRO A 43 -18.68 13.44 -8.52
CA PRO A 43 -19.70 13.52 -9.57
C PRO A 43 -19.47 12.57 -10.76
N PRO A 44 -18.25 12.38 -11.29
CA PRO A 44 -18.00 11.38 -12.33
C PRO A 44 -18.36 9.95 -11.91
N VAL A 45 -18.06 9.56 -10.67
CA VAL A 45 -18.38 8.24 -10.12
C VAL A 45 -19.90 8.04 -10.05
N ILE A 46 -20.63 9.04 -9.55
CA ILE A 46 -22.10 8.99 -9.46
C ILE A 46 -22.73 8.89 -10.86
N ARG A 47 -22.28 9.71 -11.81
CA ARG A 47 -22.77 9.65 -13.20
C ARG A 47 -22.49 8.31 -13.86
N ALA A 48 -21.27 7.77 -13.69
CA ALA A 48 -20.89 6.49 -14.24
C ALA A 48 -21.73 5.33 -13.67
N ALA A 49 -22.17 5.42 -12.43
CA ALA A 49 -23.10 4.46 -11.82
C ALA A 49 -24.57 4.64 -12.23
N GLY A 50 -24.91 5.59 -13.13
CA GLY A 50 -26.28 5.84 -13.59
C GLY A 50 -27.10 6.77 -12.68
N ASN A 51 -26.45 7.60 -11.86
CA ASN A 51 -27.08 8.53 -10.91
C ASN A 51 -28.04 7.84 -9.91
N PRO A 52 -27.59 6.80 -9.19
CA PRO A 52 -28.39 6.18 -8.14
C PRO A 52 -28.64 7.14 -6.98
N GLN A 53 -29.61 6.81 -6.12
CA GLN A 53 -29.72 7.47 -4.82
C GLN A 53 -28.40 7.26 -4.05
N THR A 54 -27.66 8.34 -3.80
CA THR A 54 -26.30 8.26 -3.29
C THR A 54 -26.20 8.87 -1.90
N GLU A 55 -25.59 8.13 -0.98
CA GLU A 55 -25.08 8.65 0.29
C GLU A 55 -23.55 8.64 0.28
N VAL A 56 -22.96 9.57 1.04
CA VAL A 56 -21.51 9.67 1.20
C VAL A 56 -21.15 9.41 2.65
N PHE A 57 -20.17 8.55 2.85
CA PHE A 57 -19.54 8.29 4.12
C PHE A 57 -18.09 8.77 4.06
N GLU A 58 -17.79 9.79 4.82
CA GLU A 58 -16.43 10.31 4.92
C GLU A 58 -15.57 9.36 5.77
N ASP A 59 -14.39 8.98 5.29
CA ASP A 59 -13.52 8.03 5.99
C ASP A 59 -12.88 8.60 7.28
N GLY A 60 -12.91 9.92 7.43
CA GLY A 60 -12.27 10.61 8.55
C GLY A 60 -10.77 10.81 8.31
N PHE A 61 -10.01 10.83 9.41
CA PHE A 61 -8.56 10.98 9.34
C PHE A 61 -7.87 9.60 9.39
N PRO A 62 -6.82 9.36 8.56
CA PRO A 62 -6.03 8.15 8.67
C PRO A 62 -5.34 8.05 10.05
N PRO A 63 -5.09 6.81 10.53
CA PRO A 63 -5.38 5.54 9.87
C PRO A 63 -6.83 5.09 10.03
N ALA A 64 -7.28 4.20 9.13
CA ALA A 64 -8.58 3.55 9.25
C ALA A 64 -8.75 2.93 10.64
N SER A 65 -9.88 3.16 11.30
CA SER A 65 -10.12 2.72 12.67
C SER A 65 -11.29 1.75 12.79
N MET A 66 -11.21 0.85 13.78
CA MET A 66 -12.27 -0.10 14.09
C MET A 66 -13.59 0.62 14.42
N THR A 67 -13.54 1.70 15.19
CA THR A 67 -14.72 2.49 15.56
C THR A 67 -15.42 3.04 14.33
N ARG A 68 -14.63 3.60 13.38
CA ARG A 68 -15.18 4.16 12.15
C ARG A 68 -15.75 3.08 11.23
N ALA A 69 -15.10 1.91 11.18
CA ALA A 69 -15.60 0.76 10.42
C ALA A 69 -16.95 0.24 10.95
N VAL A 70 -17.10 0.16 12.29
CA VAL A 70 -18.39 -0.21 12.91
C VAL A 70 -19.46 0.85 12.66
N GLU A 71 -19.14 2.13 12.73
CA GLU A 71 -20.08 3.21 12.39
C GLU A 71 -20.56 3.09 10.95
N GLY A 72 -19.62 2.93 10.01
CA GLY A 72 -19.93 2.76 8.59
C GLY A 72 -20.74 1.50 8.30
N SER A 73 -20.48 0.39 9.00
CA SER A 73 -21.26 -0.84 8.85
C SER A 73 -22.74 -0.66 9.27
N ARG A 74 -22.99 0.14 10.32
CA ARG A 74 -24.35 0.52 10.72
C ARG A 74 -25.02 1.39 9.64
N ARG A 75 -24.25 2.27 8.99
CA ARG A 75 -24.77 3.09 7.88
C ARG A 75 -25.18 2.22 6.70
N ILE A 76 -24.36 1.22 6.33
CA ILE A 76 -24.70 0.24 5.30
C ILE A 76 -26.00 -0.48 5.64
N THR A 77 -26.13 -0.96 6.90
CA THR A 77 -27.34 -1.65 7.35
C THR A 77 -28.59 -0.78 7.30
N ALA A 78 -28.49 0.52 7.62
CA ALA A 78 -29.60 1.44 7.61
C ALA A 78 -30.01 1.87 6.19
N PHE A 79 -29.04 2.19 5.34
CA PHE A 79 -29.26 2.66 3.96
C PHE A 79 -29.53 1.53 2.97
N GLN A 80 -29.03 0.32 3.26
CA GLN A 80 -29.13 -0.88 2.41
C GLN A 80 -28.70 -0.61 0.95
N PRO A 81 -27.46 -0.16 0.70
CA PRO A 81 -26.97 0.07 -0.64
C PRO A 81 -26.79 -1.26 -1.40
N GLU A 82 -27.03 -1.25 -2.71
CA GLU A 82 -26.71 -2.35 -3.60
C GLU A 82 -25.25 -2.31 -4.04
N LEU A 83 -24.66 -1.10 -4.02
CA LEU A 83 -23.27 -0.82 -4.34
C LEU A 83 -22.62 0.00 -3.22
N VAL A 84 -21.49 -0.45 -2.72
CA VAL A 84 -20.55 0.35 -1.93
C VAL A 84 -19.35 0.67 -2.81
N ALA A 85 -19.20 1.93 -3.21
CA ALA A 85 -18.09 2.43 -4.00
C ALA A 85 -17.05 3.08 -3.07
N VAL A 86 -15.83 2.55 -3.05
CA VAL A 86 -14.75 3.09 -2.23
C VAL A 86 -13.80 3.88 -3.12
N LEU A 87 -13.84 5.20 -2.99
CA LEU A 87 -13.03 6.14 -3.76
C LEU A 87 -11.92 6.71 -2.88
N GLY A 88 -10.67 6.24 -3.02
CA GLY A 88 -9.60 6.72 -2.15
C GLY A 88 -8.29 5.93 -2.24
N ASP A 89 -7.49 6.08 -1.19
CA ASP A 89 -6.22 5.37 -0.98
C ASP A 89 -6.40 4.11 -0.12
N GLY A 90 -5.28 3.46 0.21
CA GLY A 90 -5.28 2.21 0.98
C GLY A 90 -6.00 2.30 2.34
N ASN A 91 -5.95 3.45 3.04
CA ASN A 91 -6.67 3.61 4.30
C ASN A 91 -8.19 3.65 4.08
N THR A 92 -8.64 4.40 3.06
CA THR A 92 -10.05 4.44 2.67
C THR A 92 -10.55 3.07 2.23
N MET A 93 -9.72 2.31 1.49
CA MET A 93 -10.04 0.96 1.04
C MET A 93 -10.18 0.01 2.22
N ASP A 94 -9.23 0.03 3.17
CA ASP A 94 -9.29 -0.81 4.37
C ASP A 94 -10.56 -0.52 5.17
N LEU A 95 -10.94 0.76 5.29
CA LEU A 95 -12.18 1.15 5.96
C LEU A 95 -13.42 0.61 5.23
N GLY A 96 -13.56 0.87 3.93
CA GLY A 96 -14.73 0.46 3.15
C GLY A 96 -14.90 -1.08 3.12
N LYS A 97 -13.81 -1.82 2.95
CA LYS A 97 -13.79 -3.28 3.02
C LYS A 97 -14.28 -3.80 4.37
N ALA A 98 -13.78 -3.21 5.46
CA ALA A 98 -14.22 -3.56 6.81
C ALA A 98 -15.69 -3.22 7.06
N MET A 99 -16.16 -2.05 6.60
CA MET A 99 -17.57 -1.64 6.71
C MET A 99 -18.50 -2.65 6.06
N VAL A 100 -18.21 -3.08 4.83
CA VAL A 100 -19.00 -4.07 4.10
C VAL A 100 -18.99 -5.41 4.83
N CYS A 101 -17.81 -5.91 5.20
CA CYS A 101 -17.67 -7.18 5.91
C CYS A 101 -18.42 -7.20 7.25
N PHE A 102 -18.35 -6.11 8.03
CA PHE A 102 -19.00 -6.02 9.35
C PHE A 102 -20.52 -5.84 9.24
N SER A 103 -21.01 -5.24 8.16
CA SER A 103 -22.46 -5.05 7.94
C SER A 103 -23.19 -6.37 7.70
N ARG A 104 -22.49 -7.39 7.19
CA ARG A 104 -23.05 -8.67 6.73
C ARG A 104 -24.17 -8.53 5.71
N GLN A 105 -24.22 -7.38 5.02
CA GLN A 105 -25.19 -7.13 3.96
C GLN A 105 -24.66 -7.63 2.60
N HIS A 106 -25.57 -8.11 1.77
CA HIS A 106 -25.24 -8.44 0.39
C HIS A 106 -25.24 -7.15 -0.46
N CYS A 107 -24.06 -6.62 -0.72
CA CYS A 107 -23.87 -5.51 -1.65
C CYS A 107 -22.57 -5.74 -2.44
N THR A 108 -22.53 -5.18 -3.64
CA THR A 108 -21.28 -5.17 -4.43
C THR A 108 -20.30 -4.19 -3.79
N LEU A 109 -19.07 -4.62 -3.57
CA LEU A 109 -17.98 -3.75 -3.16
C LEU A 109 -17.10 -3.45 -4.38
N ALA A 110 -17.15 -2.21 -4.86
CA ALA A 110 -16.28 -1.69 -5.91
C ALA A 110 -15.25 -0.72 -5.32
N VAL A 111 -14.00 -0.87 -5.71
CA VAL A 111 -12.91 0.00 -5.25
C VAL A 111 -12.37 0.79 -6.42
N ILE A 112 -12.22 2.10 -6.22
CA ILE A 112 -11.72 3.08 -7.20
C ILE A 112 -10.48 3.75 -6.60
N PRO A 113 -9.26 3.21 -6.85
CA PRO A 113 -8.04 3.77 -6.30
C PRO A 113 -7.75 5.17 -6.84
N THR A 114 -7.37 6.08 -5.97
CA THR A 114 -6.91 7.44 -6.33
C THR A 114 -5.41 7.62 -6.18
N ALA A 115 -4.73 6.55 -5.77
CA ALA A 115 -3.27 6.48 -5.65
C ALA A 115 -2.81 5.03 -5.81
N PRO A 116 -1.64 4.77 -6.40
CA PRO A 116 -1.01 3.47 -6.34
C PRO A 116 -0.55 3.17 -4.92
N GLY A 117 -0.45 1.90 -4.54
CA GLY A 117 -0.05 1.56 -3.19
C GLY A 117 0.39 0.11 -3.02
N ALA A 118 0.13 -0.45 -1.86
CA ALA A 118 0.50 -1.81 -1.49
C ALA A 118 -0.51 -2.88 -1.99
N GLY A 119 -1.46 -2.51 -2.86
CA GLY A 119 -2.39 -3.46 -3.45
C GLY A 119 -3.62 -3.77 -2.59
N ALA A 120 -4.03 -2.87 -1.70
CA ALA A 120 -5.21 -3.04 -0.85
C ALA A 120 -6.50 -3.29 -1.65
N GLU A 121 -6.54 -2.82 -2.89
CA GLU A 121 -7.66 -2.90 -3.83
C GLU A 121 -8.06 -4.31 -4.25
N VAL A 122 -7.19 -5.31 -4.10
CA VAL A 122 -7.49 -6.70 -4.52
C VAL A 122 -7.28 -7.72 -3.40
N THR A 123 -6.96 -7.28 -2.18
CA THR A 123 -6.71 -8.17 -1.05
C THR A 123 -7.96 -8.38 -0.19
N ASP A 124 -7.98 -9.50 0.53
CA ASP A 124 -8.96 -9.84 1.57
C ASP A 124 -8.52 -9.41 2.98
N GLN A 125 -7.54 -8.51 3.05
CA GLN A 125 -6.93 -8.02 4.28
C GLN A 125 -7.23 -6.55 4.49
N VAL A 126 -7.37 -6.14 5.75
CA VAL A 126 -7.47 -4.74 6.17
C VAL A 126 -6.63 -4.51 7.41
N THR A 127 -6.08 -3.32 7.55
CA THR A 127 -5.38 -2.90 8.77
C THR A 127 -6.19 -1.80 9.48
N LEU A 128 -6.71 -2.10 10.66
CA LEU A 128 -7.50 -1.15 11.45
C LEU A 128 -6.80 -0.78 12.75
N LEU A 129 -6.88 0.50 13.12
CA LEU A 129 -6.45 0.98 14.42
C LEU A 129 -7.54 0.70 15.47
N HIS A 130 -7.15 0.05 16.57
CA HIS A 130 -8.01 -0.16 17.74
C HIS A 130 -7.18 -0.08 19.03
N ASN A 131 -7.62 0.73 19.99
CA ASN A 131 -6.93 0.94 21.26
C ASN A 131 -5.42 1.25 21.12
N GLY A 132 -5.08 2.12 20.17
CA GLY A 132 -3.70 2.54 19.92
C GLY A 132 -2.81 1.47 19.27
N ARG A 133 -3.39 0.35 18.83
CA ARG A 133 -2.67 -0.73 18.13
C ARG A 133 -3.28 -0.99 16.75
N ARG A 134 -2.45 -1.37 15.79
CA ARG A 134 -2.88 -1.80 14.46
C ARG A 134 -3.16 -3.29 14.48
N HIS A 135 -4.31 -3.67 13.95
CA HIS A 135 -4.74 -5.05 13.80
C HIS A 135 -4.90 -5.37 12.32
N LEU A 136 -4.18 -6.37 11.85
CA LEU A 136 -4.37 -6.96 10.53
C LEU A 136 -5.52 -7.97 10.64
N LEU A 137 -6.58 -7.73 9.89
CA LEU A 137 -7.73 -8.63 9.80
C LEU A 137 -7.80 -9.23 8.41
N ARG A 138 -8.24 -10.48 8.31
CA ARG A 138 -8.42 -11.18 7.04
C ARG A 138 -9.78 -11.88 7.00
N SER A 139 -10.51 -11.67 5.91
CA SER A 139 -11.78 -12.37 5.64
C SER A 139 -12.09 -12.31 4.14
N GLU A 140 -12.62 -13.38 3.58
CA GLU A 140 -13.10 -13.38 2.18
C GLU A 140 -14.14 -12.28 1.93
N GLY A 141 -14.98 -11.96 2.92
CA GLY A 141 -15.94 -10.85 2.84
C GLY A 141 -15.32 -9.45 2.80
N MET A 142 -14.00 -9.32 2.96
CA MET A 142 -13.26 -8.07 2.79
C MET A 142 -12.67 -7.93 1.38
N ARG A 143 -12.74 -8.97 0.53
CA ARG A 143 -12.25 -8.91 -0.84
C ARG A 143 -13.20 -8.10 -1.69
N PRO A 144 -12.74 -7.06 -2.40
CA PRO A 144 -13.58 -6.34 -3.36
C PRO A 144 -14.04 -7.27 -4.48
N GLY A 145 -15.30 -7.15 -4.89
CA GLY A 145 -15.81 -7.83 -6.07
C GLY A 145 -15.22 -7.23 -7.36
N MET A 146 -14.98 -5.92 -7.35
CA MET A 146 -14.50 -5.18 -8.51
C MET A 146 -13.49 -4.10 -8.09
N VAL A 147 -12.48 -3.89 -8.93
CA VAL A 147 -11.59 -2.74 -8.86
C VAL A 147 -11.57 -2.01 -10.20
N ILE A 148 -11.67 -0.69 -10.17
CA ILE A 148 -11.71 0.17 -11.34
C ILE A 148 -10.47 1.05 -11.36
N LEU A 149 -9.58 0.79 -12.31
CA LEU A 149 -8.33 1.51 -12.48
C LEU A 149 -8.49 2.56 -13.59
N ASP A 150 -9.08 3.69 -13.26
CA ASP A 150 -9.17 4.84 -14.13
C ASP A 150 -8.07 5.85 -13.79
N SER A 151 -7.17 6.10 -14.73
CA SER A 151 -6.01 6.98 -14.49
C SER A 151 -6.40 8.44 -14.23
N THR A 152 -7.60 8.86 -14.65
CA THR A 152 -8.11 10.20 -14.38
C THR A 152 -8.31 10.44 -12.87
N MET A 153 -8.58 9.38 -12.11
CA MET A 153 -8.73 9.47 -10.66
C MET A 153 -7.41 9.77 -9.92
N THR A 154 -6.27 9.68 -10.59
CA THR A 154 -4.93 9.95 -10.03
C THR A 154 -4.28 11.23 -10.53
N GLU A 155 -4.94 12.00 -11.42
CA GLU A 155 -4.33 13.15 -12.10
C GLU A 155 -3.88 14.27 -11.15
N ASP A 156 -4.65 14.50 -10.08
CA ASP A 156 -4.37 15.56 -9.10
C ASP A 156 -3.39 15.14 -8.00
N GLN A 157 -2.82 13.93 -8.10
CA GLN A 157 -1.90 13.46 -7.07
C GLN A 157 -0.63 14.32 -7.09
N PRO A 158 -0.25 14.97 -5.97
CA PRO A 158 0.97 15.74 -5.89
C PRO A 158 2.20 14.86 -6.13
N ARG A 159 3.22 15.41 -6.81
CA ARG A 159 4.46 14.69 -7.12
C ARG A 159 5.09 14.01 -5.88
N GLY A 160 5.16 14.72 -4.76
CA GLY A 160 5.70 14.17 -3.51
C GLY A 160 4.91 12.98 -3.00
N GLN A 161 3.57 13.07 -3.04
CA GLN A 161 2.70 11.96 -2.65
C GLN A 161 2.85 10.77 -3.60
N ALA A 162 2.92 10.99 -4.91
CA ALA A 162 3.16 9.94 -5.89
C ALA A 162 4.49 9.21 -5.64
N ALA A 163 5.54 9.95 -5.25
CA ALA A 163 6.83 9.36 -4.89
C ALA A 163 6.73 8.49 -3.61
N GLU A 164 6.02 8.98 -2.59
CA GLU A 164 5.78 8.23 -1.34
C GLU A 164 5.02 6.93 -1.61
N ASP A 165 3.89 7.00 -2.33
CA ASP A 165 3.06 5.85 -2.63
C ASP A 165 3.79 4.84 -3.52
N GLY A 166 4.59 5.33 -4.48
CA GLY A 166 5.46 4.48 -5.29
C GLY A 166 6.53 3.75 -4.47
N PHE A 167 7.13 4.39 -3.47
CA PHE A 167 8.07 3.71 -2.57
C PHE A 167 7.39 2.69 -1.66
N ALA A 168 6.17 2.96 -1.21
CA ALA A 168 5.36 1.98 -0.46
C ALA A 168 5.04 0.75 -1.32
N LEU A 169 4.68 0.96 -2.60
CA LEU A 169 4.48 -0.11 -3.58
C LEU A 169 5.76 -0.94 -3.76
N LEU A 170 6.89 -0.30 -4.05
CA LEU A 170 8.18 -0.99 -4.24
C LEU A 170 8.58 -1.79 -3.00
N ALA A 171 8.35 -1.26 -1.79
CA ALA A 171 8.62 -1.97 -0.55
C ALA A 171 7.76 -3.23 -0.44
N SER A 172 6.45 -3.11 -0.66
CA SER A 172 5.53 -4.23 -0.56
C SER A 172 5.82 -5.32 -1.60
N ALA A 173 6.08 -4.93 -2.85
CA ALA A 173 6.43 -5.87 -3.91
C ALA A 173 7.75 -6.60 -3.60
N LEU A 174 8.77 -5.87 -3.14
CA LEU A 174 10.06 -6.45 -2.75
C LEU A 174 9.91 -7.40 -1.57
N GLU A 175 9.18 -7.02 -0.52
CA GLU A 175 8.95 -7.88 0.64
C GLU A 175 8.13 -9.12 0.28
N ALA A 176 7.10 -8.99 -0.56
CA ALA A 176 6.34 -10.13 -1.06
C ALA A 176 7.25 -11.10 -1.81
N TYR A 177 8.15 -10.59 -2.67
CA TYR A 177 9.10 -11.44 -3.40
C TYR A 177 10.09 -12.15 -2.48
N THR A 178 10.57 -11.50 -1.43
CA THR A 178 11.62 -12.04 -0.53
C THR A 178 11.07 -12.72 0.73
N ALA A 179 9.77 -12.76 0.93
CA ALA A 179 9.14 -13.40 2.10
C ALA A 179 9.53 -14.88 2.21
N VAL A 180 9.76 -15.35 3.45
CA VAL A 180 10.16 -16.73 3.75
C VAL A 180 9.14 -17.75 3.24
N ARG A 181 7.86 -17.45 3.43
CA ARG A 181 6.77 -18.28 2.92
C ARG A 181 6.37 -17.78 1.56
N GLY A 182 6.57 -18.58 0.53
CA GLY A 182 6.34 -18.18 -0.83
C GLY A 182 5.80 -19.26 -1.74
N GLY A 183 5.46 -18.83 -2.95
CA GLY A 183 5.03 -19.71 -4.03
C GLY A 183 5.32 -19.05 -5.38
N VAL A 184 5.31 -19.88 -6.43
CA VAL A 184 5.67 -19.45 -7.79
C VAL A 184 4.77 -18.34 -8.29
N LEU A 185 3.45 -18.44 -8.08
CA LEU A 185 2.49 -17.44 -8.54
C LEU A 185 2.72 -16.10 -7.81
N ARG A 186 2.93 -16.13 -6.50
CA ARG A 186 3.28 -14.93 -5.73
C ARG A 186 4.54 -14.27 -6.29
N ASP A 187 5.58 -15.05 -6.53
CA ASP A 187 6.88 -14.54 -6.97
C ASP A 187 6.81 -13.89 -8.36
N ILE A 188 6.04 -14.46 -9.28
CA ILE A 188 5.79 -13.87 -10.60
C ILE A 188 5.15 -12.49 -10.46
N HIS A 189 4.07 -12.37 -9.68
CA HIS A 189 3.38 -11.11 -9.50
C HIS A 189 4.23 -10.07 -8.75
N ALA A 190 4.91 -10.48 -7.69
CA ALA A 190 5.77 -9.58 -6.90
C ALA A 190 6.95 -9.03 -7.71
N ARG A 191 7.62 -9.89 -8.49
CA ARG A 191 8.74 -9.48 -9.35
C ARG A 191 8.28 -8.53 -10.44
N GLU A 192 7.17 -8.83 -11.11
CA GLU A 192 6.62 -7.97 -12.16
C GLU A 192 6.14 -6.64 -11.59
N ALA A 193 5.46 -6.65 -10.43
CA ALA A 193 5.05 -5.45 -9.72
C ALA A 193 6.24 -4.53 -9.41
N PHE A 194 7.34 -5.10 -8.91
CA PHE A 194 8.56 -4.34 -8.62
C PHE A 194 9.17 -3.75 -9.88
N ALA A 195 9.32 -4.54 -10.94
CA ALA A 195 9.92 -4.09 -12.20
C ALA A 195 9.08 -3.01 -12.89
N ALA A 196 7.76 -3.21 -12.99
CA ALA A 196 6.84 -2.25 -13.59
C ALA A 196 6.77 -0.96 -12.76
N GLY A 197 6.67 -1.08 -11.43
CA GLY A 197 6.68 0.06 -10.51
C GLY A 197 7.98 0.87 -10.61
N TRP A 198 9.11 0.19 -10.60
CA TRP A 198 10.44 0.82 -10.78
C TRP A 198 10.52 1.63 -12.07
N ALA A 199 10.14 1.04 -13.19
CA ALA A 199 10.23 1.67 -14.49
C ALA A 199 9.25 2.85 -14.65
N ALA A 200 8.05 2.76 -14.07
CA ALA A 200 7.01 3.76 -14.23
C ALA A 200 7.12 4.95 -13.26
N LEU A 201 7.67 4.74 -12.06
CA LEU A 201 7.60 5.70 -10.96
C LEU A 201 8.14 7.10 -11.30
N PRO A 202 9.32 7.29 -11.92
CA PRO A 202 9.82 8.63 -12.23
C PRO A 202 8.89 9.42 -13.15
N ALA A 203 8.41 8.78 -14.23
CA ALA A 203 7.52 9.42 -15.20
C ALA A 203 6.11 9.65 -14.61
N ALA A 204 5.61 8.75 -13.76
CA ALA A 204 4.34 8.93 -13.05
C ALA A 204 4.39 10.13 -12.10
N CYS A 205 5.49 10.31 -11.37
CA CYS A 205 5.73 11.49 -10.53
C CYS A 205 5.85 12.79 -11.34
N ALA A 206 6.27 12.69 -12.60
CA ALA A 206 6.29 13.83 -13.53
C ALA A 206 4.94 14.12 -14.22
N GLY A 207 3.87 13.36 -13.87
CA GLY A 207 2.52 13.57 -14.38
C GLY A 207 2.18 12.80 -15.66
N ASN A 208 3.04 11.90 -16.14
CA ASN A 208 2.75 11.11 -17.33
C ASN A 208 1.61 10.12 -17.09
N ALA A 209 0.49 10.27 -17.82
CA ALA A 209 -0.72 9.46 -17.64
C ALA A 209 -0.49 7.96 -17.89
N MET A 210 0.27 7.61 -18.93
CA MET A 210 0.59 6.21 -19.23
C MET A 210 1.43 5.56 -18.11
N ALA A 211 2.38 6.31 -17.55
CA ALA A 211 3.19 5.83 -16.43
C ALA A 211 2.35 5.67 -15.14
N ARG A 212 1.40 6.59 -14.88
CA ARG A 212 0.45 6.47 -13.77
C ARG A 212 -0.41 5.21 -13.92
N ARG A 213 -0.94 4.94 -15.13
CA ARG A 213 -1.68 3.69 -15.41
C ARG A 213 -0.84 2.45 -15.11
N ARG A 214 0.43 2.43 -15.57
CA ARG A 214 1.35 1.32 -15.28
C ARG A 214 1.62 1.17 -13.79
N LEU A 215 1.74 2.27 -13.06
CA LEU A 215 1.94 2.24 -11.61
C LEU A 215 0.71 1.70 -10.87
N MET A 216 -0.51 2.03 -11.33
CA MET A 216 -1.75 1.43 -10.80
C MET A 216 -1.82 -0.08 -11.07
N THR A 217 -1.44 -0.53 -12.27
CA THR A 217 -1.33 -1.97 -12.57
C THR A 217 -0.31 -2.65 -11.67
N ALA A 218 0.85 -2.02 -11.43
CA ALA A 218 1.85 -2.54 -10.51
C ALA A 218 1.32 -2.64 -9.06
N SER A 219 0.46 -1.72 -8.64
CA SER A 219 -0.25 -1.79 -7.34
C SER A 219 -1.12 -3.04 -7.25
N VAL A 220 -1.94 -3.31 -8.26
CA VAL A 220 -2.77 -4.53 -8.32
C VAL A 220 -1.91 -5.79 -8.26
N LEU A 221 -0.84 -5.87 -9.05
CA LEU A 221 0.09 -7.01 -9.01
C LEU A 221 0.73 -7.18 -7.63
N THR A 222 1.07 -6.05 -6.96
CA THR A 222 1.54 -6.08 -5.58
C THR A 222 0.48 -6.69 -4.66
N GLY A 223 -0.78 -6.28 -4.79
CA GLY A 223 -1.89 -6.83 -4.02
C GLY A 223 -2.13 -8.31 -4.25
N MET A 224 -2.05 -8.77 -5.50
CA MET A 224 -2.13 -10.20 -5.84
C MET A 224 -1.04 -11.00 -5.15
N ALA A 225 0.20 -10.49 -5.10
CA ALA A 225 1.30 -11.11 -4.38
C ALA A 225 1.08 -11.06 -2.85
N MET A 226 0.68 -9.90 -2.32
CA MET A 226 0.46 -9.68 -0.89
C MET A 226 -0.74 -10.43 -0.34
N GLY A 227 -1.74 -10.74 -1.15
CA GLY A 227 -2.86 -11.60 -0.77
C GLY A 227 -2.44 -13.03 -0.41
N GLN A 228 -1.23 -13.44 -0.78
CA GLN A 228 -0.67 -14.78 -0.53
C GLN A 228 0.37 -14.80 0.60
N THR A 229 0.79 -13.65 1.09
CA THR A 229 1.80 -13.50 2.13
C THR A 229 1.50 -12.28 2.99
N GLU A 230 2.28 -12.10 4.03
CA GLU A 230 2.29 -10.86 4.80
C GLU A 230 3.53 -10.03 4.41
N PRO A 231 3.49 -8.69 4.59
CA PRO A 231 4.67 -7.85 4.46
C PRO A 231 5.81 -8.31 5.41
N GLY A 232 6.98 -7.68 5.30
CA GLY A 232 8.13 -7.96 6.13
C GLY A 232 8.51 -6.82 7.08
N LEU A 233 9.80 -6.78 7.43
CA LEU A 233 10.38 -5.84 8.40
C LEU A 233 10.26 -4.37 7.96
N CYS A 234 10.44 -4.08 6.67
CA CYS A 234 10.33 -2.70 6.16
C CYS A 234 8.94 -2.13 6.43
N SER A 235 7.90 -2.90 6.11
CA SER A 235 6.50 -2.51 6.35
C SER A 235 6.14 -2.43 7.84
N ALA A 236 6.67 -3.32 8.67
CA ALA A 236 6.48 -3.29 10.13
C ALA A 236 7.12 -2.04 10.73
N MET A 237 8.38 -1.76 10.38
CA MET A 237 9.08 -0.55 10.84
C MET A 237 8.43 0.73 10.31
N ALA A 238 7.99 0.76 9.04
CA ALA A 238 7.30 1.92 8.48
C ALA A 238 6.01 2.24 9.24
N ALA A 239 5.23 1.23 9.63
CA ALA A 239 4.03 1.42 10.43
C ALA A 239 4.34 1.94 11.85
N SER A 240 5.43 1.47 12.46
CA SER A 240 5.88 1.93 13.77
C SER A 240 6.41 3.38 13.72
N LEU A 241 7.15 3.73 12.66
CA LEU A 241 7.63 5.11 12.42
C LEU A 241 6.45 6.08 12.19
N GLU A 242 5.43 5.66 11.46
CA GLU A 242 4.20 6.44 11.28
C GLU A 242 3.50 6.68 12.61
N GLN A 243 3.36 5.64 13.44
CA GLN A 243 2.63 5.72 14.70
C GLN A 243 3.35 6.56 15.74
N VAL A 244 4.69 6.50 15.80
CA VAL A 244 5.49 7.17 16.86
C VAL A 244 5.93 8.57 16.44
N PHE A 245 6.29 8.76 15.17
CA PHE A 245 6.88 10.00 14.68
C PHE A 245 6.04 10.73 13.62
N GLY A 246 4.87 10.19 13.25
CA GLY A 246 4.02 10.79 12.23
C GLY A 246 4.61 10.73 10.81
N LEU A 247 5.63 9.89 10.59
CA LEU A 247 6.27 9.76 9.29
C LEU A 247 5.41 8.89 8.36
N SER A 248 5.05 9.40 7.18
CA SER A 248 4.28 8.61 6.21
C SER A 248 5.01 7.31 5.84
N ARG A 249 4.22 6.25 5.56
CA ARG A 249 4.77 4.93 5.21
C ARG A 249 5.67 4.98 3.98
N GLY A 250 5.36 5.82 3.01
CA GLY A 250 6.17 5.97 1.80
C GLY A 250 7.52 6.61 2.06
N LYS A 251 7.58 7.68 2.87
CA LYS A 251 8.86 8.26 3.33
C LYS A 251 9.65 7.23 4.12
N ALA A 252 9.00 6.54 5.05
CA ALA A 252 9.64 5.49 5.84
C ALA A 252 10.19 4.36 4.94
N ALA A 253 9.44 3.88 3.96
CA ALA A 253 9.89 2.88 3.00
C ALA A 253 11.13 3.35 2.23
N GLY A 254 11.15 4.61 1.78
CA GLY A 254 12.31 5.20 1.11
C GLY A 254 13.58 5.19 1.96
N LEU A 255 13.46 5.42 3.28
CA LEU A 255 14.58 5.34 4.22
C LEU A 255 15.00 3.89 4.49
N LEU A 256 14.03 3.02 4.73
CA LEU A 256 14.23 1.67 5.23
C LEU A 256 14.75 0.70 4.17
N LEU A 257 14.20 0.75 2.94
CA LEU A 257 14.49 -0.26 1.92
C LEU A 257 15.98 -0.51 1.69
N PRO A 258 16.84 0.51 1.44
CA PRO A 258 18.26 0.26 1.20
C PRO A 258 18.99 -0.37 2.40
N VAL A 259 18.50 -0.08 3.61
CA VAL A 259 19.10 -0.58 4.87
C VAL A 259 18.66 -2.01 5.13
N VAL A 260 17.34 -2.27 5.04
CA VAL A 260 16.74 -3.61 5.24
C VAL A 260 17.28 -4.62 4.23
N ILE A 261 17.42 -4.25 2.95
CA ILE A 261 18.06 -5.10 1.93
C ILE A 261 19.49 -5.47 2.38
N GLY A 262 20.25 -4.52 2.91
CA GLY A 262 21.60 -4.78 3.40
C GLY A 262 21.63 -5.76 4.58
N CYS A 263 20.68 -5.65 5.50
CA CYS A 263 20.57 -6.57 6.65
C CYS A 263 20.14 -7.97 6.24
N ASN A 264 19.24 -8.06 5.26
CA ASN A 264 18.70 -9.34 4.78
C ASN A 264 19.56 -10.00 3.68
N ALA A 265 20.65 -9.35 3.22
CA ALA A 265 21.40 -9.77 2.04
C ALA A 265 21.93 -11.22 2.14
N HIS A 266 22.41 -11.65 3.32
CA HIS A 266 22.95 -12.98 3.51
C HIS A 266 21.89 -14.11 3.41
N ALA A 267 20.61 -13.79 3.61
CA ALA A 267 19.52 -14.76 3.54
C ALA A 267 18.71 -14.68 2.24
N ALA A 268 18.66 -13.50 1.60
CA ALA A 268 17.83 -13.24 0.41
C ALA A 268 18.61 -12.61 -0.75
N GLY A 269 19.93 -12.66 -0.75
CA GLY A 269 20.78 -11.97 -1.72
C GLY A 269 20.49 -12.35 -3.17
N GLN A 270 20.30 -13.65 -3.46
CA GLN A 270 19.94 -14.11 -4.78
C GLN A 270 18.63 -13.44 -5.28
N ARG A 271 17.61 -13.40 -4.41
CA ARG A 271 16.30 -12.79 -4.76
C ARG A 271 16.41 -11.27 -4.97
N TYR A 272 17.24 -10.59 -4.20
CA TYR A 272 17.56 -9.17 -4.44
C TYR A 272 18.32 -8.95 -5.75
N ALA A 273 19.24 -9.84 -6.11
CA ALA A 273 19.92 -9.76 -7.39
C ALA A 273 18.98 -10.02 -8.58
N GLU A 274 17.99 -10.87 -8.42
CA GLU A 274 16.93 -11.08 -9.41
C GLU A 274 16.07 -9.83 -9.61
N LEU A 275 15.66 -9.17 -8.51
CA LEU A 275 14.95 -7.88 -8.58
C LEU A 275 15.81 -6.77 -9.19
N SER A 276 17.11 -6.74 -8.89
CA SER A 276 18.06 -5.80 -9.52
C SER A 276 18.08 -5.95 -11.04
N ARG A 277 18.11 -7.18 -11.53
CA ARG A 277 18.05 -7.47 -12.97
C ARG A 277 16.69 -7.12 -13.57
N ALA A 278 15.60 -7.46 -12.89
CA ALA A 278 14.25 -7.13 -13.34
C ALA A 278 14.01 -5.60 -13.43
N ALA A 279 14.65 -4.82 -12.56
CA ALA A 279 14.65 -3.36 -12.60
C ALA A 279 15.64 -2.75 -13.62
N GLY A 280 16.35 -3.56 -14.40
CA GLY A 280 17.37 -3.08 -15.36
C GLY A 280 18.66 -2.55 -14.72
N LEU A 281 18.88 -2.82 -13.43
CA LEU A 281 20.08 -2.37 -12.71
C LEU A 281 21.27 -3.32 -12.89
N GLY A 282 21.05 -4.49 -13.50
CA GLY A 282 22.08 -5.49 -13.73
C GLY A 282 22.49 -6.24 -12.46
N GLY A 283 23.70 -6.84 -12.49
CA GLY A 283 24.23 -7.65 -11.40
C GLY A 283 24.20 -9.14 -11.75
N SER A 284 25.29 -9.63 -12.38
CA SER A 284 25.46 -11.05 -12.71
C SER A 284 25.76 -11.91 -11.48
N ARG A 285 26.42 -11.33 -10.48
CA ARG A 285 26.71 -11.96 -9.19
C ARG A 285 25.76 -11.39 -8.12
N GLU A 286 25.51 -12.17 -7.10
CA GLU A 286 24.62 -11.83 -6.01
C GLU A 286 25.01 -10.50 -5.33
N GLU A 287 26.27 -10.37 -4.91
CA GLU A 287 26.73 -9.18 -4.18
C GLU A 287 26.65 -7.92 -5.04
N ILE A 288 26.90 -8.06 -6.36
CA ILE A 288 26.77 -6.95 -7.32
C ILE A 288 25.30 -6.56 -7.46
N GLY A 289 24.40 -7.54 -7.59
CA GLY A 289 22.96 -7.30 -7.70
C GLY A 289 22.40 -6.60 -6.44
N VAL A 290 22.74 -7.09 -5.26
CA VAL A 290 22.36 -6.49 -3.97
C VAL A 290 22.86 -5.04 -3.88
N ARG A 291 24.14 -4.79 -4.18
CA ARG A 291 24.72 -3.44 -4.18
C ARG A 291 24.01 -2.52 -5.17
N ASN A 292 23.76 -2.99 -6.39
CA ASN A 292 23.11 -2.20 -7.44
C ASN A 292 21.68 -1.84 -7.05
N LEU A 293 20.91 -2.79 -6.50
CA LEU A 293 19.55 -2.55 -6.02
C LEU A 293 19.52 -1.50 -4.90
N ARG A 294 20.39 -1.63 -3.89
CA ARG A 294 20.50 -0.66 -2.78
C ARG A 294 20.85 0.72 -3.27
N SER A 295 21.88 0.82 -4.12
CA SER A 295 22.34 2.10 -4.68
C SER A 295 21.29 2.72 -5.61
N GLY A 296 20.61 1.89 -6.41
CA GLY A 296 19.51 2.31 -7.26
C GLY A 296 18.36 2.91 -6.47
N LEU A 297 17.89 2.23 -5.42
CA LEU A 297 16.83 2.73 -4.54
C LEU A 297 17.22 4.04 -3.85
N ALA A 298 18.46 4.15 -3.36
CA ALA A 298 18.96 5.39 -2.75
C ALA A 298 19.04 6.54 -3.76
N ARG A 299 19.40 6.25 -5.01
CA ARG A 299 19.41 7.24 -6.09
C ARG A 299 18.00 7.66 -6.46
N LEU A 300 17.09 6.71 -6.72
CA LEU A 300 15.69 6.97 -7.05
C LEU A 300 15.00 7.82 -5.97
N ARG A 301 15.23 7.50 -4.69
CA ARG A 301 14.75 8.29 -3.57
C ARG A 301 15.15 9.76 -3.66
N ARG A 302 16.44 10.04 -3.95
CA ARG A 302 16.97 11.41 -4.09
C ARG A 302 16.38 12.13 -5.31
N GLU A 303 16.30 11.47 -6.45
CA GLU A 303 15.73 11.99 -7.68
C GLU A 303 14.26 12.41 -7.52
N LEU A 304 13.53 11.68 -6.69
CA LEU A 304 12.13 11.97 -6.40
C LEU A 304 11.94 12.94 -5.22
N GLY A 305 13.03 13.42 -4.60
CA GLY A 305 12.99 14.42 -3.53
C GLY A 305 12.58 13.85 -2.17
N LEU A 306 12.63 12.53 -1.97
CA LEU A 306 12.34 11.94 -0.67
C LEU A 306 13.55 12.03 0.29
N PRO A 307 13.31 12.15 1.61
CA PRO A 307 14.36 12.35 2.60
C PRO A 307 15.31 11.15 2.68
N GLY A 308 16.57 11.43 3.04
CA GLY A 308 17.62 10.42 3.21
C GLY A 308 17.79 9.93 4.64
N THR A 309 17.24 10.69 5.62
CA THR A 309 17.30 10.38 7.05
C THR A 309 16.02 10.83 7.74
N LEU A 310 15.78 10.36 8.98
CA LEU A 310 14.65 10.83 9.80
C LEU A 310 14.73 12.33 10.07
N VAL A 311 15.93 12.85 10.30
CA VAL A 311 16.15 14.30 10.51
C VAL A 311 15.76 15.09 9.26
N GLN A 312 16.16 14.64 8.07
CA GLN A 312 15.75 15.28 6.81
C GLN A 312 14.24 15.14 6.54
N ALA A 313 13.61 14.12 7.10
CA ALA A 313 12.17 13.96 7.07
C ALA A 313 11.40 14.87 8.04
N GLY A 314 12.11 15.68 8.83
CA GLY A 314 11.54 16.60 9.81
C GLY A 314 11.30 16.00 11.18
N VAL A 315 11.81 14.79 11.46
CA VAL A 315 11.74 14.19 12.80
C VAL A 315 12.86 14.76 13.67
N ASP A 316 12.50 15.45 14.76
CA ASP A 316 13.48 15.96 15.70
C ASP A 316 14.25 14.80 16.36
N ILE A 317 15.58 14.96 16.46
CA ILE A 317 16.47 13.95 17.04
C ILE A 317 16.11 13.63 18.50
N ARG A 318 15.64 14.59 19.28
CA ARG A 318 15.17 14.38 20.65
C ARG A 318 13.94 13.49 20.69
N SER A 319 13.04 13.65 19.70
CA SER A 319 11.86 12.78 19.53
C SER A 319 12.29 11.35 19.20
N VAL A 320 13.35 11.17 18.39
CA VAL A 320 13.89 9.82 18.09
C VAL A 320 14.43 9.17 19.38
N TRP A 321 15.15 9.90 20.22
CA TRP A 321 15.64 9.38 21.50
C TRP A 321 14.51 9.02 22.47
N ALA A 322 13.51 9.88 22.58
CA ALA A 322 12.38 9.66 23.48
C ALA A 322 11.45 8.51 22.99
N GLY A 323 11.18 8.46 21.68
CA GLY A 323 10.24 7.51 21.09
C GLY A 323 10.86 6.20 20.57
N GLY A 324 12.19 6.14 20.45
CA GLY A 324 12.90 5.02 19.81
C GLY A 324 12.62 3.67 20.46
N LYS A 325 12.59 3.62 21.81
CA LYS A 325 12.22 2.39 22.55
C LYS A 325 10.81 1.92 22.17
N ARG A 326 9.85 2.83 22.15
CA ARG A 326 8.46 2.53 21.79
C ARG A 326 8.33 2.05 20.35
N MET A 327 9.06 2.67 19.42
CA MET A 327 9.12 2.26 18.02
C MET A 327 9.63 0.82 17.88
N VAL A 328 10.70 0.46 18.58
CA VAL A 328 11.27 -0.90 18.60
C VAL A 328 10.25 -1.90 19.14
N GLU A 329 9.63 -1.61 20.29
CA GLU A 329 8.60 -2.47 20.90
C GLU A 329 7.41 -2.73 19.94
N LEU A 330 6.93 -1.68 19.27
CA LEU A 330 5.85 -1.80 18.29
C LEU A 330 6.25 -2.65 17.09
N THR A 331 7.48 -2.48 16.60
CA THR A 331 8.01 -3.27 15.47
C THR A 331 8.11 -4.75 15.85
N LEU A 332 8.67 -5.06 17.01
CA LEU A 332 8.84 -6.46 17.46
C LEU A 332 7.50 -7.15 17.76
N ALA A 333 6.48 -6.39 18.14
CA ALA A 333 5.12 -6.90 18.36
C ALA A 333 4.35 -7.11 17.04
N ASP A 334 4.85 -6.64 15.92
CA ASP A 334 4.19 -6.75 14.62
C ASP A 334 4.43 -8.13 14.00
N GLU A 335 3.36 -8.86 13.73
CA GLU A 335 3.43 -10.22 13.19
C GLU A 335 4.09 -10.29 11.81
N ARG A 336 4.08 -9.19 11.05
CA ARG A 336 4.75 -9.07 9.75
C ARG A 336 6.25 -9.38 9.82
N CYS A 337 6.89 -9.14 10.94
CA CYS A 337 8.30 -9.47 11.16
C CYS A 337 8.62 -10.96 10.97
N ARG A 338 7.63 -11.87 11.14
CA ARG A 338 7.80 -13.32 10.97
C ARG A 338 8.09 -13.73 9.53
N ASN A 339 7.74 -12.90 8.55
CA ASN A 339 7.97 -13.17 7.13
C ASN A 339 9.30 -12.60 6.60
N ASN A 340 10.02 -11.86 7.44
CA ASN A 340 11.31 -11.32 7.04
C ASN A 340 12.33 -12.48 6.84
N PRO A 341 13.18 -12.42 5.80
CA PRO A 341 14.20 -13.45 5.54
C PRO A 341 15.14 -13.73 6.71
N VAL A 342 15.41 -12.73 7.51
CA VAL A 342 16.24 -12.81 8.73
C VAL A 342 15.36 -12.67 9.96
N THR A 343 15.69 -13.41 11.02
CA THR A 343 15.03 -13.25 12.32
C THR A 343 15.14 -11.81 12.80
N VAL A 344 14.00 -11.24 13.16
CA VAL A 344 13.91 -9.84 13.62
C VAL A 344 14.01 -9.83 15.16
N ASP A 345 15.04 -9.18 15.66
CA ASP A 345 15.27 -8.98 17.08
C ASP A 345 15.50 -7.50 17.43
N ASP A 346 15.61 -7.19 18.71
CA ASP A 346 15.81 -5.84 19.22
C ASP A 346 17.09 -5.21 18.64
N PHE A 347 18.16 -5.97 18.52
CA PHE A 347 19.43 -5.48 18.00
C PHE A 347 19.32 -5.05 16.54
N LEU A 348 18.69 -5.87 15.70
CA LEU A 348 18.49 -5.56 14.29
C LEU A 348 17.65 -4.30 14.10
N VAL A 349 16.53 -4.18 14.82
CA VAL A 349 15.62 -3.02 14.68
C VAL A 349 16.31 -1.74 15.14
N ARG A 350 17.05 -1.75 16.27
CA ARG A 350 17.83 -0.59 16.75
C ARG A 350 18.90 -0.18 15.76
N ARG A 351 19.66 -1.15 15.24
CA ARG A 351 20.70 -0.89 14.25
C ARG A 351 20.14 -0.24 12.99
N ILE A 352 18.98 -0.67 12.51
CA ILE A 352 18.33 -0.03 11.37
C ILE A 352 17.87 1.38 11.73
N LEU A 353 17.26 1.57 12.91
CA LEU A 353 16.82 2.89 13.37
C LEU A 353 18.00 3.89 13.44
N GLU A 354 19.13 3.49 13.97
CA GLU A 354 20.35 4.30 14.02
C GLU A 354 20.82 4.69 12.62
N GLN A 355 20.83 3.75 11.66
CA GLN A 355 21.27 4.00 10.28
C GLN A 355 20.38 4.99 9.54
N ILE A 356 19.05 4.96 9.76
CA ILE A 356 18.11 5.88 9.12
C ILE A 356 17.98 7.21 9.84
N THR A 357 18.42 7.33 11.09
CA THR A 357 18.35 8.59 11.85
C THR A 357 19.26 9.66 11.25
N GLY A 358 20.41 9.28 10.75
CA GLY A 358 21.48 10.17 10.30
C GLY A 358 22.58 10.28 11.35
N ARG A 359 23.81 10.39 10.90
CA ARG A 359 24.92 10.66 11.84
C ARG A 359 24.74 12.05 12.44
N ILE A 360 24.82 12.12 13.75
CA ILE A 360 24.91 13.33 14.53
C ILE A 360 26.30 13.95 14.30
#